data_786706524ee40ba359ba2c09f7786765
#
_entry.id   786706524ee40ba359ba2c09f7786765
#
_cell.length_a   1.000
_cell.length_b   1.000
_cell.length_c   1.000
_cell.angle_alpha   90.00
_cell.angle_beta   90.00
_cell.angle_gamma   90.00
#
_symmetry.space_group_name_H-M   'P 1'
#
loop_
_entity.id
_entity.type
_entity.pdbx_description
1 polymer ?
#
loop_
_entity_poly.entity_id
_entity_poly.type
_entity_poly.pdbx_seq_one_letter_code
_entity_poly.pdbx_strand_id
1 'polypeptide(L)'
;MYGKAAHAGLDPQSGASAILELSHIIQKLFALNDVERGITVNVGTIDGGIQPNVIAPHSKAVVDVRVPTVAAGNEIEYIIHSLTPTNPDVRLHIEGGIGRPSMEPTPRNQKLWEQVRRAGGELGIELHHTRAGGGSDGNTTSQFTATVDGLGPVGDGAHAVHEHLLVDKTLERAALLTLLLTAPPMAS
;
A
#
# COMPACT_ATOMS: atom_id res chain seq x y z
N MET A 1 10.73 17.11 -6.80
CA MET A 1 11.78 18.05 -6.35
C MET A 1 12.15 18.96 -7.50
N TYR A 2 12.27 20.25 -7.22
CA TYR A 2 12.67 21.29 -8.17
C TYR A 2 13.83 22.07 -7.57
N GLY A 3 14.96 22.04 -8.24
CA GLY A 3 16.18 22.73 -7.88
C GLY A 3 16.59 23.75 -8.96
N LYS A 4 17.88 24.02 -9.07
CA LYS A 4 18.45 25.00 -9.99
C LYS A 4 19.63 24.40 -10.75
N ALA A 5 19.59 24.44 -12.08
CA ALA A 5 20.68 23.98 -12.92
C ALA A 5 21.90 24.93 -12.82
N ALA A 6 23.08 24.33 -12.87
CA ALA A 6 24.36 25.02 -13.02
C ALA A 6 25.40 24.06 -13.62
N HIS A 7 26.49 24.60 -14.14
CA HIS A 7 27.60 23.75 -14.62
C HIS A 7 28.37 23.17 -13.42
N ALA A 8 28.36 21.84 -13.30
CA ALA A 8 28.90 21.16 -12.12
C ALA A 8 30.39 21.41 -11.86
N GLY A 9 31.18 21.73 -12.87
CA GLY A 9 32.61 21.99 -12.75
C GLY A 9 33.04 23.46 -12.80
N LEU A 10 32.19 24.36 -13.34
CA LEU A 10 32.53 25.78 -13.50
C LEU A 10 31.89 26.66 -12.45
N ASP A 11 30.63 26.40 -12.10
CA ASP A 11 29.88 27.22 -11.16
C ASP A 11 28.88 26.37 -10.36
N PRO A 12 29.34 25.36 -9.61
CA PRO A 12 28.47 24.47 -8.86
C PRO A 12 27.67 25.19 -7.75
N GLN A 13 28.18 26.31 -7.26
CA GLN A 13 27.58 27.03 -6.10
C GLN A 13 26.36 27.85 -6.50
N SER A 14 26.17 28.15 -7.80
CA SER A 14 24.95 28.79 -8.29
C SER A 14 23.79 27.81 -8.52
N GLY A 15 24.04 26.52 -8.41
CA GLY A 15 23.07 25.45 -8.57
C GLY A 15 22.52 24.91 -7.27
N ALA A 16 21.36 24.24 -7.35
CA ALA A 16 20.74 23.53 -6.23
C ALA A 16 20.25 22.14 -6.72
N SER A 17 20.87 21.08 -6.22
CA SER A 17 20.64 19.73 -6.74
C SER A 17 19.36 19.12 -6.22
N ALA A 18 18.38 18.94 -7.10
CA ALA A 18 17.14 18.22 -6.81
C ALA A 18 17.39 16.73 -6.50
N ILE A 19 18.40 16.10 -7.13
CA ILE A 19 18.75 14.70 -6.86
C ILE A 19 19.33 14.53 -5.47
N LEU A 20 20.23 15.42 -5.04
CA LEU A 20 20.79 15.36 -3.70
C LEU A 20 19.69 15.50 -2.63
N GLU A 21 18.82 16.47 -2.78
CA GLU A 21 17.71 16.66 -1.84
C GLU A 21 16.73 15.49 -1.85
N LEU A 22 16.42 14.92 -3.04
CA LEU A 22 15.59 13.71 -3.13
C LEU A 22 16.23 12.53 -2.38
N SER A 23 17.55 12.40 -2.43
CA SER A 23 18.25 11.34 -1.68
C SER A 23 18.05 11.46 -0.17
N HIS A 24 18.05 12.67 0.37
CA HIS A 24 17.75 12.93 1.78
C HIS A 24 16.29 12.61 2.13
N ILE A 25 15.36 12.98 1.26
CA ILE A 25 13.94 12.64 1.44
C ILE A 25 13.71 11.13 1.38
N ILE A 26 14.38 10.42 0.47
CA ILE A 26 14.30 8.96 0.37
C ILE A 26 14.73 8.29 1.67
N GLN A 27 15.80 8.74 2.28
CA GLN A 27 16.25 8.19 3.57
C GLN A 27 15.22 8.42 4.68
N LYS A 28 14.61 9.62 4.73
CA LYS A 28 13.52 9.92 5.67
C LYS A 28 12.30 9.02 5.43
N LEU A 29 11.94 8.78 4.16
CA LEU A 29 10.84 7.89 3.80
C LEU A 29 11.10 6.44 4.24
N PHE A 30 12.28 5.89 3.97
CA PHE A 30 12.63 4.54 4.40
C PHE A 30 12.68 4.40 5.92
N ALA A 31 13.01 5.46 6.67
CA ALA A 31 12.98 5.47 8.13
C ALA A 31 11.55 5.36 8.72
N LEU A 32 10.50 5.55 7.91
CA LEU A 32 9.10 5.36 8.33
C LEU A 32 8.67 3.89 8.33
N ASN A 33 9.49 2.97 7.83
CA ASN A 33 9.18 1.55 7.88
C ASN A 33 9.11 1.07 9.34
N ASP A 34 8.02 0.40 9.68
CA ASP A 34 7.79 -0.19 11.00
C ASP A 34 7.12 -1.57 10.82
N VAL A 35 7.95 -2.60 10.80
CA VAL A 35 7.51 -3.98 10.57
C VAL A 35 6.60 -4.47 11.70
N GLU A 36 6.85 -4.05 12.94
CA GLU A 36 6.06 -4.46 14.10
C GLU A 36 4.65 -3.86 14.02
N ARG A 37 4.54 -2.61 13.59
CA ARG A 37 3.25 -1.95 13.33
C ARG A 37 2.63 -2.35 11.99
N GLY A 38 3.35 -3.07 11.11
CA GLY A 38 2.90 -3.45 9.77
C GLY A 38 2.86 -2.28 8.79
N ILE A 39 3.73 -1.30 8.98
CA ILE A 39 3.86 -0.14 8.09
C ILE A 39 5.02 -0.38 7.13
N THR A 40 4.78 -0.24 5.83
CA THR A 40 5.83 -0.29 4.81
C THR A 40 5.79 0.94 3.92
N VAL A 41 6.96 1.51 3.68
CA VAL A 41 7.18 2.64 2.77
C VAL A 41 8.28 2.25 1.79
N ASN A 42 7.94 2.19 0.53
CA ASN A 42 8.86 1.78 -0.53
C ASN A 42 8.96 2.86 -1.61
N VAL A 43 10.16 3.31 -1.90
CA VAL A 43 10.44 4.15 -3.07
C VAL A 43 10.69 3.23 -4.27
N GLY A 44 9.65 3.02 -5.05
CA GLY A 44 9.65 2.03 -6.14
C GLY A 44 10.33 2.53 -7.42
N THR A 45 10.29 3.83 -7.69
CA THR A 45 10.95 4.42 -8.86
C THR A 45 11.57 5.77 -8.55
N ILE A 46 12.67 6.07 -9.23
CA ILE A 46 13.37 7.36 -9.19
C ILE A 46 13.68 7.79 -10.62
N ASP A 47 13.49 9.07 -10.90
CA ASP A 47 13.91 9.72 -12.15
C ASP A 47 14.45 11.11 -11.85
N GLY A 48 15.38 11.63 -12.66
CA GLY A 48 15.91 12.98 -12.47
C GLY A 48 17.23 13.29 -13.18
N GLY A 49 17.54 14.59 -13.17
CA GLY A 49 18.72 15.14 -13.82
C GLY A 49 18.56 15.33 -15.33
N ILE A 50 19.64 15.79 -15.97
CA ILE A 50 19.69 16.03 -17.42
C ILE A 50 20.96 15.40 -18.00
N GLN A 51 22.12 15.77 -17.45
CA GLN A 51 23.44 15.30 -17.88
C GLN A 51 24.41 15.25 -16.69
N PRO A 52 25.47 14.43 -16.74
CA PRO A 52 26.41 14.27 -15.62
C PRO A 52 27.15 15.55 -15.20
N ASN A 53 27.32 16.49 -16.11
CA ASN A 53 28.01 17.76 -15.86
C ASN A 53 27.06 18.93 -15.52
N VAL A 54 25.78 18.66 -15.26
CA VAL A 54 24.76 19.64 -14.91
C VAL A 54 24.20 19.33 -13.52
N ILE A 55 24.20 20.30 -12.60
CA ILE A 55 23.47 20.22 -11.32
C ILE A 55 22.00 19.94 -11.62
N ALA A 56 21.45 18.89 -11.09
CA ALA A 56 20.11 18.40 -11.42
C ALA A 56 19.00 19.38 -11.04
N PRO A 57 18.29 19.99 -11.99
CA PRO A 57 17.24 20.96 -11.70
C PRO A 57 15.92 20.31 -11.30
N HIS A 58 15.74 19.03 -11.55
CA HIS A 58 14.55 18.30 -11.14
C HIS A 58 14.87 16.84 -10.81
N SER A 59 14.05 16.23 -9.95
CA SER A 59 14.00 14.82 -9.71
C SER A 59 12.62 14.42 -9.20
N LYS A 60 12.25 13.15 -9.37
CA LYS A 60 10.97 12.58 -8.96
C LYS A 60 11.18 11.19 -8.38
N ALA A 61 10.42 10.86 -7.35
CA ALA A 61 10.27 9.50 -6.86
C ALA A 61 8.79 9.13 -6.77
N VAL A 62 8.48 7.85 -6.97
CA VAL A 62 7.15 7.29 -6.72
C VAL A 62 7.24 6.36 -5.51
N VAL A 63 6.35 6.58 -4.56
CA VAL A 63 6.36 5.93 -3.25
C VAL A 63 5.09 5.09 -3.10
N ASP A 64 5.25 3.81 -2.75
CA ASP A 64 4.16 2.93 -2.31
C ASP A 64 4.17 2.86 -0.78
N VAL A 65 3.01 3.11 -0.18
CA VAL A 65 2.84 3.07 1.28
C VAL A 65 1.74 2.08 1.61
N ARG A 66 2.05 1.15 2.53
CA ARG A 66 1.06 0.19 3.03
C ARG A 66 0.96 0.29 4.54
N VAL A 67 -0.27 0.35 5.02
CA VAL A 67 -0.59 0.57 6.43
C VAL A 67 -1.71 -0.37 6.88
N PRO A 68 -1.71 -0.82 8.15
CA PRO A 68 -2.71 -1.77 8.63
C PRO A 68 -4.05 -1.12 9.01
N THR A 69 -4.06 0.17 9.29
CA THR A 69 -5.25 0.90 9.77
C THR A 69 -5.39 2.26 9.10
N VAL A 70 -6.61 2.79 9.08
CA VAL A 70 -6.88 4.15 8.60
C VAL A 70 -6.13 5.18 9.46
N ALA A 71 -6.06 4.98 10.76
CA ALA A 71 -5.33 5.88 11.67
C ALA A 71 -3.84 5.92 11.35
N ALA A 72 -3.20 4.75 11.11
CA ALA A 72 -1.80 4.69 10.69
C ALA A 72 -1.59 5.34 9.31
N GLY A 73 -2.55 5.19 8.40
CA GLY A 73 -2.53 5.85 7.11
C GLY A 73 -2.49 7.37 7.23
N ASN A 74 -3.40 7.93 7.99
CA ASN A 74 -3.47 9.37 8.24
C ASN A 74 -2.19 9.89 8.91
N GLU A 75 -1.63 9.14 9.86
CA GLU A 75 -0.35 9.47 10.51
C GLU A 75 0.79 9.56 9.49
N ILE A 76 0.97 8.52 8.68
CA ILE A 76 2.05 8.46 7.69
C ILE A 76 1.85 9.50 6.57
N GLU A 77 0.63 9.70 6.10
CA GLU A 77 0.30 10.74 5.12
C GLU A 77 0.69 12.14 5.65
N TYR A 78 0.31 12.44 6.89
CA TYR A 78 0.70 13.69 7.54
C TYR A 78 2.21 13.87 7.63
N ILE A 79 2.95 12.83 8.05
CA ILE A 79 4.42 12.87 8.14
C ILE A 79 5.03 13.11 6.76
N ILE A 80 4.58 12.41 5.73
CA ILE A 80 5.09 12.56 4.36
C ILE A 80 4.84 13.97 3.85
N HIS A 81 3.62 14.50 4.00
CA HIS A 81 3.29 15.87 3.57
C HIS A 81 3.99 16.96 4.37
N SER A 82 4.51 16.64 5.57
CA SER A 82 5.30 17.56 6.40
C SER A 82 6.78 17.57 6.05
N LEU A 83 7.24 16.72 5.14
CA LEU A 83 8.65 16.66 4.73
C LEU A 83 9.07 17.96 4.04
N THR A 84 10.25 18.43 4.37
CA THR A 84 10.85 19.64 3.78
C THR A 84 12.26 19.36 3.29
N PRO A 85 12.70 19.99 2.19
CA PRO A 85 14.08 19.95 1.74
C PRO A 85 15.01 20.55 2.79
N THR A 86 16.27 20.15 2.77
CA THR A 86 17.33 20.73 3.61
C THR A 86 17.88 22.00 2.98
N ASN A 87 17.99 22.02 1.65
CA ASN A 87 18.45 23.19 0.91
C ASN A 87 17.26 24.12 0.61
N PRO A 88 17.28 25.39 1.06
CA PRO A 88 16.18 26.33 0.84
C PRO A 88 15.94 26.70 -0.63
N ASP A 89 16.94 26.51 -1.51
CA ASP A 89 16.81 26.75 -2.95
C ASP A 89 16.17 25.58 -3.71
N VAL A 90 15.81 24.50 -3.00
CA VAL A 90 15.09 23.38 -3.56
C VAL A 90 13.65 23.36 -3.06
N ARG A 91 12.70 23.19 -3.98
CA ARG A 91 11.28 23.06 -3.64
C ARG A 91 10.85 21.59 -3.74
N LEU A 92 10.27 21.08 -2.66
CA LEU A 92 9.55 19.81 -2.66
C LEU A 92 8.09 20.05 -3.07
N HIS A 93 7.58 19.20 -3.94
CA HIS A 93 6.16 19.10 -4.25
C HIS A 93 5.74 17.64 -4.07
N ILE A 94 4.69 17.42 -3.30
CA ILE A 94 4.15 16.07 -2.99
C ILE A 94 2.74 16.02 -3.57
N GLU A 95 2.48 14.99 -4.35
CA GLU A 95 1.18 14.68 -4.91
C GLU A 95 0.76 13.27 -4.50
N GLY A 96 -0.54 13.04 -4.37
CA GLY A 96 -1.11 11.77 -3.98
C GLY A 96 -1.57 11.77 -2.53
N GLY A 97 -1.95 10.60 -2.06
CA GLY A 97 -2.52 10.37 -0.74
C GLY A 97 -3.04 8.96 -0.63
N ILE A 98 -3.92 8.70 0.35
CA ILE A 98 -4.52 7.38 0.59
C ILE A 98 -5.48 7.05 -0.56
N GLY A 99 -5.02 6.22 -1.51
CA GLY A 99 -5.85 5.77 -2.63
C GLY A 99 -6.91 4.74 -2.23
N ARG A 100 -6.55 3.84 -1.32
CA ARG A 100 -7.46 2.82 -0.75
C ARG A 100 -7.29 2.77 0.77
N PRO A 101 -8.37 2.96 1.56
CA PRO A 101 -8.32 2.83 3.01
C PRO A 101 -8.04 1.38 3.41
N SER A 102 -7.49 1.18 4.60
CA SER A 102 -7.25 -0.17 5.13
C SER A 102 -8.57 -0.86 5.44
N MET A 103 -8.65 -2.17 5.13
CA MET A 103 -9.75 -3.02 5.57
C MET A 103 -9.46 -3.52 6.98
N GLU A 104 -10.09 -2.89 7.96
CA GLU A 104 -9.87 -3.19 9.37
C GLU A 104 -10.82 -4.29 9.89
N PRO A 105 -10.43 -5.04 10.94
CA PRO A 105 -11.29 -5.99 11.62
C PRO A 105 -12.31 -5.28 12.51
N THR A 106 -13.18 -4.45 11.92
CA THR A 106 -14.26 -3.77 12.65
C THR A 106 -15.23 -4.79 13.26
N PRO A 107 -16.01 -4.43 14.30
CA PRO A 107 -16.99 -5.35 14.89
C PRO A 107 -17.96 -5.95 13.85
N ARG A 108 -18.38 -5.17 12.85
CA ARG A 108 -19.25 -5.66 11.77
C ARG A 108 -18.55 -6.66 10.85
N ASN A 109 -17.28 -6.43 10.52
CA ASN A 109 -16.49 -7.36 9.72
C ASN A 109 -16.19 -8.65 10.48
N GLN A 110 -15.94 -8.55 11.79
CA GLN A 110 -15.75 -9.71 12.66
C GLN A 110 -17.04 -10.55 12.78
N LYS A 111 -18.21 -9.89 12.90
CA LYS A 111 -19.51 -10.58 12.92
C LYS A 111 -19.75 -11.36 11.61
N LEU A 112 -19.41 -10.79 10.45
CA LEU A 112 -19.50 -11.49 9.17
C LEU A 112 -18.47 -12.62 9.08
N TRP A 113 -17.23 -12.39 9.54
CA TRP A 113 -16.20 -13.43 9.61
C TRP A 113 -16.66 -14.66 10.41
N GLU A 114 -17.37 -14.49 11.53
CA GLU A 114 -17.89 -15.61 12.30
C GLU A 114 -18.92 -16.45 11.52
N GLN A 115 -19.71 -15.83 10.62
CA GLN A 115 -20.57 -16.58 9.70
C GLN A 115 -19.75 -17.37 8.68
N VAL A 116 -18.73 -16.76 8.10
CA VAL A 116 -17.84 -17.44 7.16
C VAL A 116 -17.15 -18.63 7.80
N ARG A 117 -16.65 -18.45 9.03
CA ARG A 117 -15.99 -19.52 9.80
C ARG A 117 -16.94 -20.67 10.10
N ARG A 118 -18.21 -20.40 10.45
CA ARG A 118 -19.23 -21.42 10.66
C ARG A 118 -19.54 -22.18 9.38
N ALA A 119 -19.77 -21.48 8.27
CA ALA A 119 -20.02 -22.11 6.97
C ALA A 119 -18.84 -22.97 6.50
N GLY A 120 -17.59 -22.54 6.75
CA GLY A 120 -16.41 -23.36 6.54
C GLY A 120 -16.44 -24.65 7.37
N GLY A 121 -16.78 -24.54 8.65
CA GLY A 121 -16.91 -25.71 9.54
C GLY A 121 -17.95 -26.73 9.08
N GLU A 122 -19.08 -26.30 8.49
CA GLU A 122 -20.09 -27.19 7.91
C GLU A 122 -19.55 -27.98 6.71
N LEU A 123 -18.57 -27.44 6.00
CA LEU A 123 -17.86 -28.09 4.90
C LEU A 123 -16.61 -28.87 5.35
N GLY A 124 -16.31 -28.91 6.65
CA GLY A 124 -15.08 -29.51 7.17
C GLY A 124 -13.81 -28.71 6.84
N ILE A 125 -13.96 -27.42 6.51
CA ILE A 125 -12.84 -26.51 6.17
C ILE A 125 -12.50 -25.67 7.39
N GLU A 126 -11.26 -25.76 7.86
CA GLU A 126 -10.75 -24.82 8.86
C GLU A 126 -10.30 -23.52 8.19
N LEU A 127 -10.95 -22.43 8.53
CA LEU A 127 -10.67 -21.11 7.97
C LEU A 127 -9.97 -20.21 8.99
N HIS A 128 -8.96 -19.51 8.52
CA HIS A 128 -8.21 -18.51 9.27
C HIS A 128 -8.30 -17.16 8.58
N HIS A 129 -8.26 -16.07 9.33
CA HIS A 129 -8.09 -14.74 8.78
C HIS A 129 -6.66 -14.26 8.96
N THR A 130 -6.18 -13.45 8.02
CA THR A 130 -4.85 -12.86 8.06
C THR A 130 -4.86 -11.46 7.48
N ARG A 131 -3.76 -10.75 7.61
CA ARG A 131 -3.54 -9.48 6.92
C ARG A 131 -2.93 -9.77 5.56
N ALA A 132 -3.48 -9.13 4.52
CA ALA A 132 -2.91 -9.12 3.18
C ALA A 132 -2.34 -7.73 2.88
N GLY A 133 -1.13 -7.68 2.32
CA GLY A 133 -0.51 -6.43 1.86
C GLY A 133 -1.09 -5.91 0.54
N GLY A 134 -1.87 -6.73 -0.19
CA GLY A 134 -2.57 -6.34 -1.41
C GLY A 134 -3.85 -5.54 -1.13
N GLY A 135 -4.26 -4.74 -2.09
CA GLY A 135 -5.55 -4.05 -2.05
C GLY A 135 -6.59 -4.73 -2.92
N SER A 136 -7.85 -4.66 -2.50
CA SER A 136 -9.02 -5.15 -3.25
C SER A 136 -10.18 -4.16 -3.15
N ASP A 137 -11.30 -4.47 -3.79
CA ASP A 137 -12.54 -3.71 -3.64
C ASP A 137 -13.12 -3.83 -2.22
N GLY A 138 -12.77 -4.89 -1.49
CA GLY A 138 -13.05 -5.08 -0.07
C GLY A 138 -12.56 -3.93 0.81
N ASN A 139 -11.47 -3.29 0.45
CA ASN A 139 -10.98 -2.09 1.13
C ASN A 139 -12.01 -0.95 1.11
N THR A 140 -12.65 -0.73 -0.02
CA THR A 140 -13.67 0.31 -0.18
C THR A 140 -14.99 -0.09 0.47
N THR A 141 -15.49 -1.29 0.18
CA THR A 141 -16.79 -1.75 0.68
C THR A 141 -16.81 -1.86 2.20
N SER A 142 -15.68 -2.26 2.82
CA SER A 142 -15.56 -2.37 4.28
C SER A 142 -15.70 -1.03 5.02
N GLN A 143 -15.60 0.10 4.34
CA GLN A 143 -15.86 1.41 4.95
C GLN A 143 -17.36 1.63 5.21
N PHE A 144 -18.23 0.99 4.46
CA PHE A 144 -19.67 1.22 4.47
C PHE A 144 -20.49 0.05 5.01
N THR A 145 -20.04 -1.18 4.77
CA THR A 145 -20.77 -2.39 5.14
C THR A 145 -19.86 -3.49 5.67
N ALA A 146 -20.44 -4.51 6.30
CA ALA A 146 -19.71 -5.71 6.67
C ALA A 146 -19.12 -6.37 5.41
N THR A 147 -17.83 -6.59 5.42
CA THR A 147 -17.10 -7.10 4.27
C THR A 147 -16.13 -8.21 4.70
N VAL A 148 -16.07 -9.26 3.90
CA VAL A 148 -15.05 -10.30 3.93
C VAL A 148 -14.44 -10.41 2.55
N ASP A 149 -13.14 -10.54 2.50
CA ASP A 149 -12.37 -10.67 1.27
C ASP A 149 -11.52 -11.95 1.29
N GLY A 150 -10.87 -12.28 0.16
CA GLY A 150 -10.01 -13.45 0.05
C GLY A 150 -10.77 -14.79 -0.07
N LEU A 151 -12.03 -14.77 -0.49
CA LEU A 151 -12.85 -15.97 -0.71
C LEU A 151 -12.69 -16.57 -2.12
N GLY A 152 -11.79 -16.02 -2.94
CA GLY A 152 -11.51 -16.54 -4.28
C GLY A 152 -10.70 -17.83 -4.29
N PRO A 153 -10.18 -18.23 -5.46
CA PRO A 153 -9.41 -19.45 -5.61
C PRO A 153 -8.16 -19.45 -4.74
N VAL A 154 -7.71 -20.63 -4.36
CA VAL A 154 -6.45 -20.86 -3.65
C VAL A 154 -5.39 -21.22 -4.67
N GLY A 155 -4.21 -20.61 -4.58
CA GLY A 155 -3.08 -20.84 -5.48
C GLY A 155 -1.84 -20.12 -4.99
N ASP A 156 -0.85 -20.06 -5.83
CA ASP A 156 0.42 -19.37 -5.54
C ASP A 156 0.99 -18.72 -6.80
N GLY A 157 2.04 -17.91 -6.61
CA GLY A 157 2.75 -17.24 -7.70
C GLY A 157 2.02 -16.06 -8.31
N ALA A 158 1.14 -15.37 -7.57
CA ALA A 158 0.42 -14.20 -8.06
C ALA A 158 1.36 -13.20 -8.76
N HIS A 159 1.01 -12.80 -10.00
CA HIS A 159 1.78 -11.94 -10.89
C HIS A 159 3.11 -12.54 -11.42
N ALA A 160 3.38 -13.83 -11.17
CA ALA A 160 4.56 -14.52 -11.69
C ALA A 160 4.18 -15.45 -12.86
N VAL A 161 5.19 -15.82 -13.68
CA VAL A 161 4.98 -16.73 -14.82
C VAL A 161 4.56 -18.13 -14.43
N HIS A 162 4.74 -18.52 -13.16
CA HIS A 162 4.34 -19.80 -12.58
C HIS A 162 3.04 -19.70 -11.77
N GLU A 163 2.30 -18.62 -11.91
CA GLU A 163 1.02 -18.45 -11.23
C GLU A 163 0.09 -19.64 -11.53
N HIS A 164 -0.49 -20.20 -10.49
CA HIS A 164 -1.39 -21.34 -10.61
C HIS A 164 -2.47 -21.32 -9.54
N LEU A 165 -3.55 -22.06 -9.78
CA LEU A 165 -4.61 -22.32 -8.82
C LEU A 165 -4.76 -23.83 -8.57
N LEU A 166 -5.27 -24.17 -7.39
CA LEU A 166 -5.60 -25.52 -6.99
C LEU A 166 -7.08 -25.80 -7.29
N VAL A 167 -7.35 -26.68 -8.26
CA VAL A 167 -8.72 -26.94 -8.75
C VAL A 167 -9.65 -27.40 -7.62
N ASP A 168 -9.22 -28.37 -6.82
CA ASP A 168 -10.02 -28.90 -5.70
C ASP A 168 -10.35 -27.81 -4.68
N LYS A 169 -9.39 -26.91 -4.40
CA LYS A 169 -9.60 -25.77 -3.49
C LYS A 169 -10.53 -24.71 -4.09
N THR A 170 -10.54 -24.57 -5.40
CA THR A 170 -11.51 -23.71 -6.08
C THR A 170 -12.94 -24.22 -5.91
N LEU A 171 -13.15 -25.53 -5.98
CA LEU A 171 -14.46 -26.14 -5.73
C LEU A 171 -14.89 -25.99 -4.26
N GLU A 172 -13.98 -26.17 -3.30
CA GLU A 172 -14.26 -25.86 -1.89
C GLU A 172 -14.71 -24.41 -1.70
N ARG A 173 -14.02 -23.45 -2.35
CA ARG A 173 -14.38 -22.02 -2.26
C ARG A 173 -15.74 -21.72 -2.90
N ALA A 174 -16.06 -22.37 -4.02
CA ALA A 174 -17.39 -22.26 -4.66
C ALA A 174 -18.50 -22.76 -3.73
N ALA A 175 -18.30 -23.89 -3.07
CA ALA A 175 -19.23 -24.43 -2.08
C ALA A 175 -19.42 -23.47 -0.89
N LEU A 176 -18.31 -22.94 -0.33
CA LEU A 176 -18.33 -21.94 0.75
C LEU A 176 -19.14 -20.71 0.35
N LEU A 177 -18.86 -20.14 -0.82
CA LEU A 177 -19.59 -18.97 -1.34
C LEU A 177 -21.08 -19.28 -1.52
N THR A 178 -21.43 -20.46 -1.99
CA THR A 178 -22.83 -20.90 -2.14
C THR A 178 -23.56 -20.90 -0.79
N LEU A 179 -22.96 -21.47 0.25
CA LEU A 179 -23.51 -21.45 1.61
C LEU A 179 -23.70 -20.02 2.12
N LEU A 180 -22.71 -19.16 1.93
CA LEU A 180 -22.78 -17.76 2.37
C LEU A 180 -23.88 -16.96 1.66
N LEU A 181 -24.01 -17.13 0.34
CA LEU A 181 -25.00 -16.41 -0.47
C LEU A 181 -26.43 -16.89 -0.19
N THR A 182 -26.62 -18.12 0.26
CA THR A 182 -27.92 -18.70 0.62
C THR A 182 -28.24 -18.59 2.11
N ALA A 183 -27.29 -18.16 2.92
CA ALA A 183 -27.49 -17.94 4.35
C ALA A 183 -28.50 -16.83 4.64
N PRO A 184 -29.23 -16.89 5.74
CA PRO A 184 -30.06 -15.78 6.17
C PRO A 184 -29.26 -14.49 6.35
N PRO A 185 -29.86 -13.31 6.07
CA PRO A 185 -29.18 -12.04 6.30
C PRO A 185 -28.74 -11.90 7.77
N MET A 186 -27.62 -11.23 7.97
CA MET A 186 -27.16 -10.94 9.33
C MET A 186 -28.20 -10.10 10.07
N ALA A 187 -28.54 -10.50 11.29
CA ALA A 187 -29.31 -9.63 12.17
C ALA A 187 -28.52 -8.34 12.42
N SER A 188 -29.18 -7.22 12.22
CA SER A 188 -28.65 -5.86 12.46
C SER A 188 -28.14 -5.68 13.90
#